data_27f67820bfbad21b2ec2d75022f644b1
#
_entry.id   27f67820bfbad21b2ec2d75022f644b1
#
_cell.length_a   1.000
_cell.length_b   1.000
_cell.length_c   1.000
_cell.angle_alpha   90.00
_cell.angle_beta   90.00
_cell.angle_gamma   90.00
#
_symmetry.space_group_name_H-M   'P 1'
#
loop_
_entity.id
_entity.type
_entity.pdbx_description
1 polymer ?
#
loop_
_entity_poly.entity_id
_entity_poly.type
_entity_poly.pdbx_seq_one_letter_code
_entity_poly.pdbx_strand_id
1 'polypeptide(L)'
;MCSSDLAAVSAISGGHAFISFAHSSQLNIAIEVCQSFAIDNGAFSAWRSGSPITDWTPFYDWALEIKKIPSCDFAVIPDVIDGNEKENDAMLKDCPFPKWFGAPVWHMHESFSRLERLANEYVRVCIGSSEEYSSVGTALWWSRMGQAMRIICDDTGRPACKLHGLRMLDPQVFTKLPFSSADSTNIGRNIGIDKHWSNAAYPPPTKEARAQVLKTRIEAHNAPAVWAFYQVEQGGLL
;
A
#
# COMPACT_ATOMS: atom_id res chain seq x y z
N MET A 1 3.42 -27.02 -7.93
CA MET A 1 3.01 -25.60 -8.04
C MET A 1 1.74 -25.54 -8.88
N CYS A 2 0.69 -24.91 -8.37
CA CYS A 2 -0.51 -24.69 -9.19
C CYS A 2 -0.32 -23.47 -10.12
N SER A 3 -1.20 -23.29 -11.12
CA SER A 3 -1.04 -22.18 -12.08
C SER A 3 -1.17 -20.78 -11.42
N SER A 4 -1.82 -20.68 -10.26
CA SER A 4 -1.87 -19.45 -9.45
C SER A 4 -0.54 -19.13 -8.81
N ASP A 5 0.20 -20.14 -8.35
CA ASP A 5 1.51 -19.95 -7.72
C ASP A 5 2.55 -19.47 -8.77
N LEU A 6 2.52 -20.04 -9.97
CA LEU A 6 3.39 -19.61 -11.08
C LEU A 6 3.12 -18.15 -11.48
N ALA A 7 1.86 -17.75 -11.54
CA ALA A 7 1.50 -16.37 -11.84
C ALA A 7 1.94 -15.40 -10.73
N ALA A 8 1.80 -15.79 -9.46
CA ALA A 8 2.30 -15.02 -8.33
C ALA A 8 3.83 -14.86 -8.39
N VAL A 9 4.56 -15.96 -8.56
CA VAL A 9 6.03 -15.93 -8.73
C VAL A 9 6.43 -15.03 -9.89
N SER A 10 5.79 -15.14 -11.05
CA SER A 10 6.07 -14.28 -12.21
C SER A 10 5.82 -12.80 -11.92
N ALA A 11 4.79 -12.48 -11.13
CA ALA A 11 4.46 -11.10 -10.79
C ALA A 11 5.49 -10.46 -9.85
N ILE A 12 6.00 -11.18 -8.86
CA ILE A 12 6.81 -10.61 -7.77
C ILE A 12 8.30 -10.95 -7.86
N SER A 13 8.71 -11.88 -8.72
CA SER A 13 10.11 -12.31 -8.84
C SER A 13 11.03 -11.15 -9.19
N GLY A 14 12.12 -11.00 -8.41
CA GLY A 14 13.08 -9.91 -8.56
C GLY A 14 12.54 -8.52 -8.20
N GLY A 15 11.30 -8.43 -7.69
CA GLY A 15 10.65 -7.19 -7.30
C GLY A 15 10.35 -7.12 -5.81
N HIS A 16 9.23 -6.52 -5.46
CA HIS A 16 8.77 -6.30 -4.09
C HIS A 16 7.38 -6.89 -3.90
N ALA A 17 7.10 -7.45 -2.71
CA ALA A 17 5.81 -8.02 -2.36
C ALA A 17 5.20 -7.34 -1.14
N PHE A 18 3.87 -7.36 -1.07
CA PHE A 18 3.09 -6.93 0.08
C PHE A 18 2.20 -8.09 0.52
N ILE A 19 2.54 -8.71 1.66
CA ILE A 19 1.99 -9.99 2.11
C ILE A 19 1.01 -9.75 3.24
N SER A 20 -0.25 -10.05 3.02
CA SER A 20 -1.27 -9.94 4.06
C SER A 20 -1.20 -11.11 5.05
N PHE A 21 -1.38 -10.83 6.34
CA PHE A 21 -1.52 -11.85 7.40
C PHE A 21 -2.64 -12.85 7.10
N ALA A 22 -3.72 -12.40 6.46
CA ALA A 22 -4.80 -13.27 5.99
C ALA A 22 -4.34 -14.33 4.97
N HIS A 23 -3.16 -14.14 4.36
CA HIS A 23 -2.54 -15.02 3.38
C HIS A 23 -1.08 -15.33 3.72
N SER A 24 -0.78 -15.48 5.01
CA SER A 24 0.57 -15.72 5.54
C SER A 24 1.28 -16.93 4.93
N SER A 25 0.55 -17.92 4.41
CA SER A 25 1.11 -19.07 3.67
C SER A 25 1.89 -18.69 2.41
N GLN A 26 1.68 -17.47 1.86
CA GLN A 26 2.41 -16.98 0.69
C GLN A 26 3.78 -16.38 1.02
N LEU A 27 4.10 -16.22 2.29
CA LEU A 27 5.34 -15.61 2.76
C LEU A 27 6.59 -16.31 2.22
N ASN A 28 6.63 -17.64 2.22
CA ASN A 28 7.79 -18.41 1.76
C ASN A 28 8.14 -18.09 0.29
N ILE A 29 7.13 -17.93 -0.55
CA ILE A 29 7.35 -17.54 -1.96
C ILE A 29 7.99 -16.15 -2.04
N ALA A 30 7.50 -15.19 -1.25
CA ALA A 30 8.06 -13.84 -1.25
C ALA A 30 9.52 -13.82 -0.75
N ILE A 31 9.86 -14.59 0.29
CA ILE A 31 11.23 -14.71 0.80
C ILE A 31 12.17 -15.27 -0.26
N GLU A 32 11.72 -16.24 -1.05
CA GLU A 32 12.55 -16.91 -2.05
C GLU A 32 12.79 -16.09 -3.31
N VAL A 33 11.78 -15.31 -3.75
CA VAL A 33 11.83 -14.70 -5.09
C VAL A 33 11.88 -13.17 -5.11
N CYS A 34 11.61 -12.48 -3.99
CA CYS A 34 11.57 -11.02 -3.94
C CYS A 34 12.88 -10.42 -3.43
N GLN A 35 13.19 -9.20 -3.88
CA GLN A 35 14.27 -8.39 -3.31
C GLN A 35 13.92 -7.92 -1.90
N SER A 36 12.68 -7.51 -1.68
CA SER A 36 12.14 -7.20 -0.36
C SER A 36 10.64 -7.44 -0.32
N PHE A 37 10.10 -7.46 0.89
CA PHE A 37 8.66 -7.52 1.10
C PHE A 37 8.27 -6.70 2.33
N ALA A 38 7.00 -6.32 2.39
CA ALA A 38 6.37 -5.78 3.58
C ALA A 38 5.15 -6.61 3.95
N ILE A 39 4.68 -6.48 5.18
CA ILE A 39 3.56 -7.26 5.69
C ILE A 39 2.39 -6.37 6.09
N ASP A 40 1.20 -6.79 5.66
CA ASP A 40 -0.08 -6.17 5.97
C ASP A 40 -0.79 -6.94 7.09
N ASN A 41 -1.47 -6.22 7.97
CA ASN A 41 -2.17 -6.78 9.12
C ASN A 41 -3.42 -7.60 8.75
N GLY A 42 -4.00 -7.40 7.56
CA GLY A 42 -5.21 -8.09 7.10
C GLY A 42 -6.52 -7.51 7.64
N ALA A 43 -6.50 -6.40 8.39
CA ALA A 43 -7.68 -5.77 8.99
C ALA A 43 -8.79 -5.53 7.98
N PHE A 44 -8.46 -4.96 6.82
CA PHE A 44 -9.44 -4.68 5.79
C PHE A 44 -10.14 -5.94 5.25
N SER A 45 -9.40 -7.04 5.06
CA SER A 45 -9.97 -8.30 4.59
C SER A 45 -10.91 -8.91 5.61
N ALA A 46 -10.53 -8.87 6.88
CA ALA A 46 -11.34 -9.35 8.00
C ALA A 46 -12.61 -8.51 8.19
N TRP A 47 -12.47 -7.18 8.19
CA TRP A 47 -13.61 -6.26 8.26
C TRP A 47 -14.60 -6.49 7.11
N ARG A 48 -14.11 -6.57 5.88
CA ARG A 48 -14.95 -6.80 4.69
C ARG A 48 -15.69 -8.13 4.71
N SER A 49 -15.13 -9.18 5.34
CA SER A 49 -15.79 -10.48 5.51
C SER A 49 -16.80 -10.50 6.67
N GLY A 50 -16.97 -9.39 7.40
CA GLY A 50 -17.84 -9.29 8.57
C GLY A 50 -17.28 -9.98 9.81
N SER A 51 -15.98 -10.26 9.85
CA SER A 51 -15.30 -10.92 10.96
C SER A 51 -14.05 -10.12 11.36
N PRO A 52 -14.22 -8.91 11.93
CA PRO A 52 -13.08 -8.07 12.30
C PRO A 52 -12.22 -8.76 13.35
N ILE A 53 -10.90 -8.56 13.24
CA ILE A 53 -9.91 -9.11 14.18
C ILE A 53 -9.98 -8.27 15.47
N THR A 54 -10.17 -8.94 16.60
CA THR A 54 -10.21 -8.31 17.94
C THR A 54 -8.98 -8.61 18.78
N ASP A 55 -8.28 -9.70 18.50
CA ASP A 55 -7.00 -10.06 19.12
C ASP A 55 -5.88 -10.02 18.08
N TRP A 56 -4.98 -9.06 18.23
CA TRP A 56 -3.84 -8.85 17.35
C TRP A 56 -2.58 -9.59 17.80
N THR A 57 -2.58 -10.27 18.93
CA THR A 57 -1.43 -11.02 19.43
C THR A 57 -0.85 -11.99 18.40
N PRO A 58 -1.66 -12.80 17.68
CA PRO A 58 -1.12 -13.72 16.67
C PRO A 58 -0.42 -12.99 15.51
N PHE A 59 -0.92 -11.82 15.11
CA PHE A 59 -0.29 -10.99 14.09
C PHE A 59 1.03 -10.40 14.59
N TYR A 60 1.05 -9.86 15.80
CA TYR A 60 2.25 -9.27 16.37
C TYR A 60 3.36 -10.30 16.55
N ASP A 61 3.04 -11.50 17.06
CA ASP A 61 4.00 -12.59 17.21
C ASP A 61 4.59 -13.01 15.85
N TRP A 62 3.73 -13.20 14.86
CA TRP A 62 4.14 -13.51 13.50
C TRP A 62 5.02 -12.42 12.89
N ALA A 63 4.63 -11.16 13.00
CA ALA A 63 5.37 -10.02 12.43
C ALA A 63 6.73 -9.81 13.11
N LEU A 64 6.83 -10.03 14.43
CA LEU A 64 8.10 -9.92 15.17
C LEU A 64 9.10 -11.02 14.79
N GLU A 65 8.64 -12.23 14.45
CA GLU A 65 9.50 -13.28 13.90
C GLU A 65 9.98 -12.91 12.48
N ILE A 66 9.07 -12.43 11.64
CA ILE A 66 9.38 -12.06 10.24
C ILE A 66 10.31 -10.84 10.18
N LYS A 67 10.20 -9.91 11.11
CA LYS A 67 11.10 -8.74 11.23
C LYS A 67 12.59 -9.16 11.26
N LYS A 68 12.91 -10.39 11.67
CA LYS A 68 14.29 -10.91 11.71
C LYS A 68 14.82 -11.25 10.31
N ILE A 69 13.96 -11.32 9.31
CA ILE A 69 14.32 -11.61 7.91
C ILE A 69 14.81 -10.31 7.26
N PRO A 70 16.06 -10.25 6.76
CA PRO A 70 16.66 -9.01 6.26
C PRO A 70 15.88 -8.35 5.10
N SER A 71 15.16 -9.14 4.30
CA SER A 71 14.35 -8.62 3.19
C SER A 71 12.97 -8.12 3.62
N CYS A 72 12.58 -8.21 4.90
CA CYS A 72 11.36 -7.61 5.43
C CYS A 72 11.56 -6.13 5.74
N ASP A 73 10.89 -5.23 5.00
CA ASP A 73 11.08 -3.78 5.11
C ASP A 73 10.25 -3.18 6.26
N PHE A 74 8.95 -3.46 6.32
CA PHE A 74 8.06 -2.92 7.35
C PHE A 74 6.81 -3.78 7.54
N ALA A 75 6.08 -3.50 8.64
CA ALA A 75 4.76 -4.05 8.92
C ALA A 75 3.75 -2.93 9.09
N VAL A 76 2.57 -3.05 8.47
CA VAL A 76 1.44 -2.15 8.74
C VAL A 76 0.91 -2.43 10.14
N ILE A 77 0.85 -1.41 10.98
CA ILE A 77 0.27 -1.51 12.31
C ILE A 77 -1.24 -1.74 12.18
N PRO A 78 -1.84 -2.65 12.95
CA PRO A 78 -3.29 -2.81 12.97
C PRO A 78 -4.04 -1.51 13.20
N ASP A 79 -5.17 -1.37 12.50
CA ASP A 79 -6.03 -0.21 12.53
C ASP A 79 -7.52 -0.62 12.58
N VAL A 80 -8.37 0.28 13.01
CA VAL A 80 -9.82 0.12 12.98
C VAL A 80 -10.32 0.79 11.69
N ILE A 81 -10.76 -0.02 10.72
CA ILE A 81 -11.04 0.42 9.34
C ILE A 81 -12.12 1.50 9.26
N ASP A 82 -13.18 1.38 10.05
CA ASP A 82 -14.29 2.32 10.21
C ASP A 82 -14.23 3.09 11.55
N GLY A 83 -13.06 3.07 12.19
CA GLY A 83 -12.81 3.73 13.46
C GLY A 83 -12.41 5.20 13.30
N ASN A 84 -12.50 5.92 14.42
CA ASN A 84 -12.03 7.30 14.50
C ASN A 84 -10.56 7.36 14.96
N GLU A 85 -9.97 8.57 14.92
CA GLU A 85 -8.56 8.82 15.31
C GLU A 85 -8.21 8.29 16.71
N LYS A 86 -9.12 8.42 17.68
CA LYS A 86 -8.88 8.00 19.05
C LYS A 86 -8.76 6.48 19.17
N GLU A 87 -9.58 5.75 18.42
CA GLU A 87 -9.53 4.29 18.35
C GLU A 87 -8.25 3.83 17.65
N ASN A 88 -7.90 4.45 16.54
CA ASN A 88 -6.66 4.17 15.83
C ASN A 88 -5.42 4.53 16.68
N ASP A 89 -5.45 5.63 17.42
CA ASP A 89 -4.35 5.99 18.33
C ASP A 89 -4.23 5.04 19.53
N ALA A 90 -5.32 4.43 19.98
CA ALA A 90 -5.26 3.38 21.00
C ALA A 90 -4.52 2.14 20.47
N MET A 91 -4.76 1.73 19.22
CA MET A 91 -4.04 0.63 18.58
C MET A 91 -2.52 0.89 18.50
N LEU A 92 -2.11 2.14 18.27
CA LEU A 92 -0.69 2.50 18.22
C LEU A 92 0.01 2.37 19.60
N LYS A 93 -0.70 2.60 20.71
CA LYS A 93 -0.13 2.49 22.05
C LYS A 93 0.18 1.04 22.43
N ASP A 94 -0.64 0.11 21.97
CA ASP A 94 -0.51 -1.31 22.28
C ASP A 94 0.41 -2.06 21.27
N CYS A 95 0.88 -1.35 20.25
CA CYS A 95 1.72 -1.93 19.19
C CYS A 95 3.16 -2.18 19.69
N PRO A 96 3.66 -3.44 19.62
CA PRO A 96 5.01 -3.76 20.09
C PRO A 96 6.11 -3.44 19.07
N PHE A 97 5.76 -2.91 17.90
CA PHE A 97 6.75 -2.67 16.86
C PHE A 97 7.57 -1.42 17.14
N PRO A 98 8.90 -1.45 16.92
CA PRO A 98 9.68 -0.23 16.91
C PRO A 98 9.25 0.67 15.74
N LYS A 99 9.33 1.99 15.92
CA LYS A 99 8.84 3.00 14.95
C LYS A 99 9.54 2.97 13.58
N TRP A 100 10.68 2.30 13.46
CA TRP A 100 11.36 2.10 12.19
C TRP A 100 10.78 0.93 11.39
N PHE A 101 10.09 -0.01 12.05
CA PHE A 101 9.50 -1.21 11.43
C PHE A 101 7.98 -1.10 11.30
N GLY A 102 7.30 -0.62 12.34
CA GLY A 102 5.85 -0.40 12.30
C GLY A 102 5.49 0.83 11.47
N ALA A 103 4.54 0.68 10.56
CA ALA A 103 3.99 1.75 9.73
C ALA A 103 2.51 1.98 10.10
N PRO A 104 2.16 3.08 10.80
CA PRO A 104 0.78 3.39 11.11
C PRO A 104 0.02 3.80 9.85
N VAL A 105 -1.31 3.62 9.87
CA VAL A 105 -2.20 4.10 8.81
C VAL A 105 -2.77 5.46 9.21
N TRP A 106 -2.67 6.42 8.29
CA TRP A 106 -3.48 7.62 8.30
C TRP A 106 -4.60 7.46 7.28
N HIS A 107 -5.84 7.49 7.76
CA HIS A 107 -7.02 7.47 6.93
C HIS A 107 -7.35 8.88 6.45
N MET A 108 -7.67 9.04 5.17
CA MET A 108 -7.83 10.37 4.57
C MET A 108 -8.95 11.21 5.18
N HIS A 109 -9.91 10.62 5.90
CA HIS A 109 -10.94 11.37 6.65
C HIS A 109 -10.42 11.94 7.99
N GLU A 110 -9.32 11.41 8.53
CA GLU A 110 -8.73 11.84 9.80
C GLU A 110 -8.07 13.23 9.70
N SER A 111 -7.78 13.85 10.84
CA SER A 111 -7.20 15.18 10.88
C SER A 111 -5.79 15.24 10.31
N PHE A 112 -5.41 16.38 9.78
CA PHE A 112 -4.05 16.66 9.35
C PHE A 112 -3.05 16.74 10.51
N SER A 113 -3.50 17.14 11.70
CA SER A 113 -2.66 17.13 12.91
C SER A 113 -2.22 15.71 13.26
N ARG A 114 -3.11 14.70 13.06
CA ARG A 114 -2.71 13.30 13.22
C ARG A 114 -1.68 12.89 12.17
N LEU A 115 -1.89 13.23 10.89
CA LEU A 115 -0.94 12.93 9.83
C LEU A 115 0.45 13.52 10.12
N GLU A 116 0.50 14.81 10.48
CA GLU A 116 1.75 15.51 10.82
C GLU A 116 2.48 14.83 11.98
N ARG A 117 1.75 14.50 13.05
CA ARG A 117 2.31 13.78 14.20
C ARG A 117 2.88 12.43 13.78
N LEU A 118 2.12 11.61 13.05
CA LEU A 118 2.58 10.31 12.58
C LEU A 118 3.83 10.43 11.70
N ALA A 119 3.86 11.39 10.78
CA ALA A 119 4.99 11.61 9.87
C ALA A 119 6.28 12.04 10.63
N ASN A 120 6.14 12.74 11.75
CA ASN A 120 7.28 13.13 12.59
C ASN A 120 7.71 12.01 13.55
N GLU A 121 6.82 11.07 13.89
CA GLU A 121 7.11 10.03 14.87
C GLU A 121 7.62 8.74 14.25
N TYR A 122 7.19 8.40 13.03
CA TYR A 122 7.46 7.12 12.39
C TYR A 122 8.33 7.29 11.15
N VAL A 123 9.17 6.29 10.86
CA VAL A 123 9.99 6.27 9.64
C VAL A 123 9.13 6.11 8.39
N ARG A 124 7.95 5.51 8.52
CA ARG A 124 6.99 5.31 7.43
C ARG A 124 5.55 5.50 7.91
N VAL A 125 4.73 6.11 7.05
CA VAL A 125 3.28 6.24 7.24
C VAL A 125 2.57 5.65 6.02
N CYS A 126 1.55 4.84 6.27
CA CYS A 126 0.65 4.35 5.23
C CYS A 126 -0.50 5.34 5.02
N ILE A 127 -0.82 5.65 3.77
CA ILE A 127 -1.95 6.52 3.41
C ILE A 127 -3.11 5.63 2.96
N GLY A 128 -4.22 5.68 3.68
CA GLY A 128 -5.45 4.92 3.40
C GLY A 128 -6.57 5.82 2.87
N SER A 129 -7.12 5.47 1.69
CA SER A 129 -8.32 6.11 1.14
C SER A 129 -9.55 5.62 1.89
N SER A 130 -10.34 6.54 2.45
CA SER A 130 -11.46 6.21 3.35
C SER A 130 -12.62 7.17 3.18
N GLU A 131 -13.81 6.76 3.59
CA GLU A 131 -15.06 7.55 3.56
C GLU A 131 -15.28 8.25 2.21
N GLU A 132 -15.52 9.57 2.20
CA GLU A 132 -15.72 10.37 1.00
C GLU A 132 -14.50 10.38 0.07
N TYR A 133 -13.30 10.04 0.59
CA TYR A 133 -12.06 9.93 -0.18
C TYR A 133 -11.75 8.49 -0.61
N SER A 134 -12.68 7.54 -0.50
CA SER A 134 -12.46 6.13 -0.83
C SER A 134 -12.16 5.88 -2.32
N SER A 135 -12.59 6.79 -3.20
CA SER A 135 -12.39 6.70 -4.65
C SER A 135 -11.09 7.40 -5.08
N VAL A 136 -10.01 6.62 -5.15
CA VAL A 136 -8.68 7.09 -5.56
C VAL A 136 -8.72 7.77 -6.94
N GLY A 137 -8.05 8.91 -7.06
CA GLY A 137 -7.91 9.63 -8.34
C GLY A 137 -9.04 10.59 -8.69
N THR A 138 -10.11 10.68 -7.88
CA THR A 138 -11.16 11.70 -8.07
C THR A 138 -10.67 13.11 -7.71
N ALA A 139 -11.34 14.15 -8.17
CA ALA A 139 -10.98 15.54 -7.84
C ALA A 139 -10.98 15.79 -6.33
N LEU A 140 -11.95 15.24 -5.61
CA LEU A 140 -12.03 15.33 -4.14
C LEU A 140 -10.83 14.65 -3.48
N TRP A 141 -10.48 13.43 -3.92
CA TRP A 141 -9.33 12.69 -3.43
C TRP A 141 -8.02 13.46 -3.68
N TRP A 142 -7.82 14.00 -4.89
CA TRP A 142 -6.62 14.78 -5.23
C TRP A 142 -6.52 16.06 -4.41
N SER A 143 -7.65 16.76 -4.18
CA SER A 143 -7.68 17.96 -3.32
C SER A 143 -7.20 17.63 -1.91
N ARG A 144 -7.71 16.54 -1.32
CA ARG A 144 -7.33 16.09 0.03
C ARG A 144 -5.89 15.64 0.08
N MET A 145 -5.43 14.86 -0.91
CA MET A 145 -4.04 14.42 -1.01
C MET A 145 -3.08 15.60 -1.14
N GLY A 146 -3.42 16.60 -1.96
CA GLY A 146 -2.63 17.82 -2.08
C GLY A 146 -2.49 18.59 -0.77
N GLN A 147 -3.57 18.67 0.03
CA GLN A 147 -3.49 19.23 1.38
C GLN A 147 -2.59 18.41 2.30
N ALA A 148 -2.71 17.08 2.27
CA ALA A 148 -1.84 16.18 3.03
C ALA A 148 -0.36 16.39 2.69
N MET A 149 -0.03 16.46 1.40
CA MET A 149 1.36 16.68 0.95
C MET A 149 1.91 18.04 1.41
N ARG A 150 1.09 19.11 1.42
CA ARG A 150 1.51 20.43 1.96
C ARG A 150 1.86 20.39 3.44
N ILE A 151 1.27 19.50 4.19
CA ILE A 151 1.50 19.35 5.65
C ILE A 151 2.79 18.58 5.92
N ILE A 152 3.06 17.52 5.17
CA ILE A 152 4.13 16.58 5.49
C ILE A 152 5.39 16.74 4.62
N CYS A 153 5.35 17.56 3.57
CA CYS A 153 6.53 17.86 2.76
C CYS A 153 7.15 19.20 3.17
N ASP A 154 8.47 19.27 3.12
CA ASP A 154 9.21 20.50 3.28
C ASP A 154 9.09 21.42 2.03
N ASP A 155 9.73 22.59 2.08
CA ASP A 155 9.74 23.57 0.98
C ASP A 155 10.34 23.04 -0.32
N THR A 156 11.08 21.93 -0.28
CA THR A 156 11.61 21.25 -1.47
C THR A 156 10.66 20.18 -2.02
N GLY A 157 9.55 19.93 -1.34
CA GLY A 157 8.59 18.89 -1.66
C GLY A 157 8.97 17.50 -1.13
N ARG A 158 10.00 17.40 -0.28
CA ARG A 158 10.42 16.12 0.31
C ARG A 158 9.55 15.80 1.52
N PRO A 159 8.94 14.60 1.60
CA PRO A 159 8.14 14.23 2.77
C PRO A 159 9.02 13.96 4.00
N ALA A 160 8.52 14.28 5.20
CA ALA A 160 9.18 14.09 6.48
C ALA A 160 9.47 12.61 6.81
N CYS A 161 8.70 11.68 6.23
CA CYS A 161 8.88 10.25 6.38
C CYS A 161 8.68 9.52 5.05
N LYS A 162 8.98 8.23 4.99
CA LYS A 162 8.62 7.38 3.85
C LYS A 162 7.10 7.24 3.79
N LEU A 163 6.52 7.34 2.60
CA LEU A 163 5.08 7.16 2.40
C LEU A 163 4.79 5.85 1.69
N HIS A 164 3.78 5.12 2.16
CA HIS A 164 3.23 3.95 1.49
C HIS A 164 1.78 4.21 1.10
N GLY A 165 1.47 4.11 -0.18
CA GLY A 165 0.10 4.29 -0.69
C GLY A 165 -0.67 2.97 -0.69
N LEU A 166 -1.61 2.78 0.27
CA LEU A 166 -2.46 1.59 0.32
C LEU A 166 -3.42 1.58 -0.87
N ARG A 167 -3.33 0.53 -1.71
CA ARG A 167 -4.11 0.35 -2.95
C ARG A 167 -3.91 1.46 -3.98
N MET A 168 -2.76 2.11 -3.97
CA MET A 168 -2.42 3.22 -4.85
C MET A 168 -1.35 2.87 -5.88
N LEU A 169 -1.07 1.59 -6.12
CA LEU A 169 -0.12 1.14 -7.15
C LEU A 169 -0.77 1.23 -8.54
N ASP A 170 -1.04 2.45 -8.95
CA ASP A 170 -1.52 2.84 -10.27
C ASP A 170 -0.60 3.94 -10.82
N PRO A 171 0.00 3.79 -12.01
CA PRO A 171 0.85 4.82 -12.61
C PRO A 171 0.21 6.20 -12.69
N GLN A 172 -1.11 6.30 -12.89
CA GLN A 172 -1.82 7.57 -12.91
C GLN A 172 -1.82 8.28 -11.54
N VAL A 173 -1.56 7.55 -10.48
CA VAL A 173 -1.54 8.03 -9.09
C VAL A 173 -0.10 8.19 -8.59
N PHE A 174 0.67 7.09 -8.52
CA PHE A 174 1.95 7.11 -7.84
C PHE A 174 3.03 7.93 -8.55
N THR A 175 2.92 8.14 -9.87
CA THR A 175 3.88 9.04 -10.59
C THR A 175 3.74 10.52 -10.21
N LYS A 176 2.71 10.89 -9.48
CA LYS A 176 2.46 12.27 -9.03
C LYS A 176 2.72 12.49 -7.54
N LEU A 177 3.07 11.44 -6.81
CA LEU A 177 3.21 11.46 -5.36
C LEU A 177 4.56 10.87 -4.93
N PRO A 178 5.21 11.42 -3.90
CA PRO A 178 6.52 10.96 -3.44
C PRO A 178 6.40 9.70 -2.59
N PHE A 179 5.73 8.68 -3.12
CA PHE A 179 5.61 7.40 -2.46
C PHE A 179 6.91 6.60 -2.53
N SER A 180 7.36 6.11 -1.39
CA SER A 180 8.47 5.15 -1.31
C SER A 180 8.03 3.75 -1.73
N SER A 181 6.74 3.46 -1.60
CA SER A 181 6.10 2.21 -2.01
C SER A 181 4.59 2.38 -2.12
N ALA A 182 3.94 1.51 -2.86
CA ALA A 182 2.50 1.38 -2.91
C ALA A 182 2.12 -0.07 -3.19
N ASP A 183 0.90 -0.46 -2.84
CA ASP A 183 0.35 -1.77 -3.14
C ASP A 183 -0.89 -1.69 -4.03
N SER A 184 -1.25 -2.82 -4.62
CA SER A 184 -2.53 -3.01 -5.30
C SER A 184 -2.83 -4.49 -5.48
N THR A 185 -4.11 -4.84 -5.43
CA THR A 185 -4.59 -6.15 -5.85
C THR A 185 -4.82 -6.25 -7.36
N ASN A 186 -4.42 -5.24 -8.14
CA ASN A 186 -4.70 -5.11 -9.56
C ASN A 186 -4.19 -6.31 -10.36
N ILE A 187 -2.93 -6.71 -10.17
CA ILE A 187 -2.37 -7.88 -10.86
C ILE A 187 -3.21 -9.12 -10.52
N GLY A 188 -3.43 -9.40 -9.24
CA GLY A 188 -4.20 -10.59 -8.82
C GLY A 188 -5.62 -10.64 -9.37
N ARG A 189 -6.28 -9.48 -9.51
CA ARG A 189 -7.65 -9.39 -10.07
C ARG A 189 -7.68 -9.51 -11.58
N ASN A 190 -6.68 -8.99 -12.29
CA ASN A 190 -6.70 -8.80 -13.73
C ASN A 190 -5.88 -9.84 -14.53
N ILE A 191 -5.25 -10.81 -13.87
CA ILE A 191 -4.57 -11.93 -14.57
C ILE A 191 -5.54 -12.93 -15.19
N GLY A 192 -6.84 -12.88 -14.84
CA GLY A 192 -7.90 -13.61 -15.55
C GLY A 192 -8.13 -13.04 -16.96
N ILE A 193 -8.95 -13.73 -17.76
CA ILE A 193 -9.47 -13.19 -19.02
C ILE A 193 -10.69 -12.36 -18.65
N ASP A 194 -10.50 -11.06 -18.48
CA ASP A 194 -11.55 -10.11 -18.15
C ASP A 194 -11.70 -9.01 -19.22
N LYS A 195 -12.52 -8.00 -18.95
CA LYS A 195 -12.78 -6.89 -19.85
C LYS A 195 -11.51 -6.11 -20.27
N HIS A 196 -10.45 -6.10 -19.45
CA HIS A 196 -9.19 -5.42 -19.77
C HIS A 196 -8.43 -6.10 -20.90
N TRP A 197 -8.64 -7.41 -21.09
CA TRP A 197 -8.03 -8.19 -22.16
C TRP A 197 -8.95 -8.36 -23.36
N SER A 198 -10.27 -8.17 -23.21
CA SER A 198 -11.26 -8.35 -24.28
C SER A 198 -11.10 -7.38 -25.45
N ASN A 199 -10.53 -6.18 -25.19
CA ASN A 199 -10.24 -5.18 -26.21
C ASN A 199 -8.83 -5.31 -26.82
N ALA A 200 -8.01 -6.25 -26.33
CA ALA A 200 -6.71 -6.52 -26.90
C ALA A 200 -6.87 -7.41 -28.14
N ALA A 201 -6.23 -7.04 -29.24
CA ALA A 201 -6.25 -7.84 -30.48
C ALA A 201 -5.73 -9.28 -30.25
N TYR A 202 -4.87 -9.46 -29.27
CA TYR A 202 -4.34 -10.76 -28.84
C TYR A 202 -3.95 -10.72 -27.35
N PRO A 203 -4.80 -11.16 -26.43
CA PRO A 203 -4.45 -11.22 -25.02
C PRO A 203 -3.38 -12.32 -24.77
N PRO A 204 -2.43 -12.10 -23.85
CA PRO A 204 -1.46 -13.13 -23.51
C PRO A 204 -2.17 -14.43 -23.05
N PRO A 205 -1.75 -15.60 -23.54
CA PRO A 205 -2.54 -16.84 -23.41
C PRO A 205 -2.57 -17.39 -21.96
N THR A 206 -1.53 -17.12 -21.16
CA THR A 206 -1.42 -17.68 -19.81
C THR A 206 -1.55 -16.60 -18.73
N LYS A 207 -1.90 -17.00 -17.50
CA LYS A 207 -1.95 -16.10 -16.35
C LYS A 207 -0.58 -15.48 -16.05
N GLU A 208 0.49 -16.27 -16.18
CA GLU A 208 1.87 -15.85 -15.97
C GLU A 208 2.26 -14.75 -16.98
N ALA A 209 1.95 -14.94 -18.24
CA ALA A 209 2.22 -13.95 -19.28
C ALA A 209 1.43 -12.65 -19.05
N ARG A 210 0.16 -12.74 -18.62
CA ARG A 210 -0.64 -11.56 -18.23
C ARG A 210 -0.08 -10.87 -17.01
N ALA A 211 0.33 -11.61 -15.98
CA ALA A 211 0.97 -11.05 -14.78
C ALA A 211 2.24 -10.29 -15.17
N GLN A 212 3.07 -10.84 -16.04
CA GLN A 212 4.29 -10.19 -16.51
C GLN A 212 4.00 -8.90 -17.29
N VAL A 213 2.99 -8.88 -18.16
CA VAL A 213 2.58 -7.66 -18.89
C VAL A 213 2.10 -6.58 -17.92
N LEU A 214 1.29 -6.93 -16.90
CA LEU A 214 0.81 -5.99 -15.89
C LEU A 214 1.98 -5.45 -15.04
N LYS A 215 2.89 -6.33 -14.61
CA LYS A 215 4.12 -5.96 -13.92
C LYS A 215 4.93 -4.95 -14.74
N THR A 216 5.24 -5.27 -15.98
CA THR A 216 6.03 -4.40 -16.87
C THR A 216 5.38 -3.02 -17.05
N ARG A 217 4.06 -2.95 -17.17
CA ARG A 217 3.33 -1.68 -17.27
C ARG A 217 3.46 -0.82 -16.01
N ILE A 218 3.50 -1.43 -14.84
CA ILE A 218 3.68 -0.72 -13.58
C ILE A 218 5.13 -0.28 -13.42
N GLU A 219 6.07 -1.21 -13.61
CA GLU A 219 7.51 -0.99 -13.41
C GLU A 219 8.16 -0.08 -14.47
N ALA A 220 7.46 0.21 -15.57
CA ALA A 220 7.89 1.24 -16.54
C ALA A 220 7.82 2.67 -15.96
N HIS A 221 7.27 2.85 -14.77
CA HIS A 221 7.07 4.14 -14.13
C HIS A 221 7.70 4.17 -12.74
N ASN A 222 8.12 5.38 -12.31
CA ASN A 222 8.65 5.61 -10.97
C ASN A 222 7.87 6.72 -10.28
N ALA A 223 7.73 6.61 -8.96
CA ALA A 223 7.29 7.71 -8.12
C ALA A 223 8.40 8.78 -8.04
N PRO A 224 8.07 10.08 -8.02
CA PRO A 224 9.06 11.14 -7.82
C PRO A 224 9.59 11.11 -6.38
N ALA A 225 10.84 11.52 -6.19
CA ALA A 225 11.43 11.64 -4.86
C ALA A 225 10.87 12.82 -4.05
N VAL A 226 10.30 13.80 -4.73
CA VAL A 226 9.73 15.03 -4.16
C VAL A 226 8.37 15.32 -4.78
N TRP A 227 7.48 15.91 -4.01
CA TRP A 227 6.19 16.35 -4.50
C TRP A 227 6.30 17.71 -5.20
N ALA A 228 5.80 17.81 -6.43
CA ALA A 228 5.80 19.05 -7.19
C ALA A 228 4.54 19.88 -6.88
N PHE A 229 4.69 20.94 -6.12
CA PHE A 229 3.62 21.84 -5.67
C PHE A 229 2.71 22.39 -6.80
N TYR A 230 3.23 22.52 -8.03
CA TYR A 230 2.55 23.15 -9.16
C TYR A 230 1.66 22.21 -9.99
N GLN A 231 1.79 20.87 -9.83
CA GLN A 231 1.03 19.94 -10.69
C GLN A 231 -0.40 19.68 -10.20
N VAL A 232 -0.71 19.96 -8.94
CA VAL A 232 -2.03 19.69 -8.35
C VAL A 232 -3.02 20.83 -8.62
N GLU A 233 -2.56 22.07 -8.78
CA GLU A 233 -3.45 23.21 -9.08
C GLU A 233 -3.89 23.26 -10.56
N GLN A 234 -3.10 22.71 -11.48
CA GLN A 234 -3.43 22.67 -12.90
C GLN A 234 -4.14 21.37 -13.35
N GLY A 235 -4.09 20.30 -12.57
CA GLY A 235 -4.78 19.03 -12.85
C GLY A 235 -6.28 19.05 -12.55
N GLY A 236 -6.81 20.15 -12.03
CA GLY A 236 -8.24 20.37 -11.79
C GLY A 236 -9.00 21.03 -12.96
N LEU A 237 -8.33 21.24 -14.09
CA LEU A 237 -8.91 21.88 -15.27
C LEU A 237 -8.48 21.20 -16.58
N LEU A 238 -8.73 19.88 -16.69
CA LEU A 238 -8.80 19.18 -17.99
C LEU A 238 -9.85 18.09 -17.91
#